data_3a0dd87b8788602be9f9a73a7b3dd3df
#
_entry.id   3a0dd87b8788602be9f9a73a7b3dd3df
#
_cell.length_a   1.000
_cell.length_b   1.000
_cell.length_c   1.000
_cell.angle_alpha   90.00
_cell.angle_beta   90.00
_cell.angle_gamma   90.00
#
_symmetry.space_group_name_H-M   'P 1'
#
loop_
_entity.id
_entity.type
_entity.pdbx_description
1 polymer ?
#
loop_
_entity_poly.entity_id
_entity_poly.type
_entity_poly.pdbx_seq_one_letter_code
_entity_poly.pdbx_strand_id
1 'polypeptide(L)'
;NSVVSHAGSNSSITYSDILSRATIDRTFTEEETKAIQLKKFGEYSLVGTSVPALDIPEKVNGTARYGIDVFVPNMVYGRIVPWPTRFGAVPKKVDDSAAKAIDGYVGVYVSREDKTAVNSSYVIALGETYWAAEKAAAAMKVDWDKGPNQKVSSDSILKYARDAQKDPSSGFTW
;
A
#
# COMPACT_ATOMS: atom_id res chain seq x y z
N ASN A 1 -12.13 -24.68 -13.55
CA ASN A 1 -12.06 -25.82 -12.63
C ASN A 1 -10.59 -26.23 -12.49
N SER A 2 -10.09 -26.17 -11.28
CA SER A 2 -8.69 -26.46 -10.95
C SER A 2 -8.45 -27.98 -10.87
N VAL A 3 -8.56 -28.66 -12.00
CA VAL A 3 -8.41 -30.13 -12.11
C VAL A 3 -7.37 -30.46 -13.17
N VAL A 4 -6.46 -31.34 -12.82
CA VAL A 4 -5.51 -31.99 -13.75
C VAL A 4 -6.11 -33.33 -14.13
N SER A 5 -6.22 -33.60 -15.42
CA SER A 5 -6.74 -34.87 -15.96
C SER A 5 -5.73 -35.51 -16.92
N HIS A 6 -5.67 -36.84 -16.90
CA HIS A 6 -4.82 -37.63 -17.79
C HIS A 6 -5.68 -38.31 -18.88
N ALA A 7 -5.45 -37.91 -20.13
CA ALA A 7 -6.27 -38.36 -21.24
C ALA A 7 -6.24 -39.88 -21.49
N GLY A 8 -5.17 -40.58 -21.09
CA GLY A 8 -4.98 -42.02 -21.29
C GLY A 8 -5.58 -42.94 -20.22
N SER A 9 -6.04 -42.42 -19.08
CA SER A 9 -6.48 -43.26 -17.96
C SER A 9 -7.77 -42.80 -17.29
N ASN A 10 -8.47 -41.84 -17.82
CA ASN A 10 -9.69 -41.25 -17.22
C ASN A 10 -9.51 -40.80 -15.75
N SER A 11 -8.25 -40.64 -15.30
CA SER A 11 -7.91 -40.23 -13.94
C SER A 11 -7.85 -38.70 -13.88
N SER A 12 -8.29 -38.14 -12.77
CA SER A 12 -8.21 -36.71 -12.50
C SER A 12 -7.90 -36.42 -11.03
N ILE A 13 -7.26 -35.31 -10.76
CA ILE A 13 -6.96 -34.83 -9.42
C ILE A 13 -7.13 -33.30 -9.36
N THR A 14 -7.68 -32.78 -8.27
CA THR A 14 -7.78 -31.34 -8.07
C THR A 14 -6.46 -30.76 -7.59
N TYR A 15 -6.24 -29.45 -7.83
CA TYR A 15 -5.07 -28.75 -7.26
C TYR A 15 -5.09 -28.79 -5.72
N SER A 16 -6.26 -28.75 -5.10
CA SER A 16 -6.42 -28.88 -3.66
C SER A 16 -5.94 -30.23 -3.16
N ASP A 17 -6.30 -31.32 -3.86
CA ASP A 17 -5.84 -32.67 -3.49
C ASP A 17 -4.33 -32.84 -3.67
N ILE A 18 -3.76 -32.24 -4.71
CA ILE A 18 -2.31 -32.25 -4.91
C ILE A 18 -1.61 -31.57 -3.73
N LEU A 19 -2.03 -30.37 -3.36
CA LEU A 19 -1.43 -29.60 -2.28
C LEU A 19 -1.63 -30.24 -0.89
N SER A 20 -2.72 -30.98 -0.69
CA SER A 20 -2.94 -31.72 0.56
C SER A 20 -2.02 -32.93 0.72
N ARG A 21 -1.49 -33.47 -0.40
CA ARG A 21 -0.65 -34.69 -0.43
C ARG A 21 0.82 -34.42 -0.58
N ALA A 22 1.20 -33.24 -1.10
CA ALA A 22 2.59 -32.90 -1.36
C ALA A 22 2.85 -31.41 -1.17
N THR A 23 3.99 -31.09 -0.60
CA THR A 23 4.53 -29.73 -0.65
C THR A 23 5.22 -29.53 -2.01
N ILE A 24 4.74 -28.57 -2.78
CA ILE A 24 5.39 -28.20 -4.04
C ILE A 24 6.27 -26.99 -3.76
N ASP A 25 7.57 -27.24 -3.72
CA ASP A 25 8.60 -26.20 -3.60
C ASP A 25 9.50 -26.30 -4.84
N ARG A 26 9.18 -25.49 -5.84
CA ARG A 26 9.94 -25.43 -7.09
C ARG A 26 10.16 -23.98 -7.50
N THR A 27 11.42 -23.61 -7.60
CA THR A 27 11.85 -22.36 -8.20
C THR A 27 12.19 -22.59 -9.67
N PHE A 28 11.59 -21.80 -10.57
CA PHE A 28 11.91 -21.83 -11.99
C PHE A 28 13.17 -21.02 -12.26
N THR A 29 14.02 -21.50 -13.14
CA THR A 29 15.15 -20.72 -13.61
C THR A 29 14.70 -19.64 -14.60
N GLU A 30 15.57 -18.68 -14.89
CA GLU A 30 15.27 -17.64 -15.86
C GLU A 30 15.06 -18.22 -17.27
N GLU A 31 15.84 -19.23 -17.64
CA GLU A 31 15.74 -19.95 -18.91
C GLU A 31 14.40 -20.69 -19.03
N GLU A 32 14.02 -21.44 -17.99
CA GLU A 32 12.72 -22.12 -17.94
C GLU A 32 11.57 -21.13 -18.09
N THR A 33 11.66 -19.98 -17.41
CA THR A 33 10.62 -18.94 -17.48
C THR A 33 10.53 -18.33 -18.88
N LYS A 34 11.66 -18.07 -19.52
CA LYS A 34 11.72 -17.57 -20.91
C LYS A 34 11.23 -18.60 -21.95
N ALA A 35 11.34 -19.89 -21.64
CA ALA A 35 10.89 -20.95 -22.54
C ALA A 35 9.37 -21.20 -22.49
N ILE A 36 8.65 -20.61 -21.55
CA ILE A 36 7.18 -20.74 -21.43
C ILE A 36 6.53 -20.09 -22.66
N GLN A 37 5.79 -20.90 -23.42
CA GLN A 37 5.00 -20.37 -24.53
C GLN A 37 3.73 -19.71 -24.02
N LEU A 38 3.62 -18.41 -24.26
CA LEU A 38 2.43 -17.65 -23.93
C LEU A 38 1.34 -17.88 -24.99
N LYS A 39 0.08 -17.75 -24.58
CA LYS A 39 -1.07 -17.79 -25.50
C LYS A 39 -0.93 -16.72 -26.58
N LYS A 40 -1.27 -17.06 -27.81
CA LYS A 40 -1.37 -16.10 -28.91
C LYS A 40 -2.64 -15.26 -28.77
N PHE A 41 -2.68 -14.13 -29.44
CA PHE A 41 -3.79 -13.18 -29.35
C PHE A 41 -5.17 -13.83 -29.60
N GLY A 42 -5.30 -14.73 -30.57
CA GLY A 42 -6.55 -15.43 -30.86
C GLY A 42 -6.96 -16.52 -29.85
N GLU A 43 -6.09 -16.82 -28.87
CA GLU A 43 -6.34 -17.86 -27.85
C GLU A 43 -6.80 -17.25 -26.50
N TYR A 44 -6.92 -15.93 -26.42
CA TYR A 44 -7.42 -15.27 -25.23
C TYR A 44 -8.94 -15.47 -25.10
N SER A 45 -9.36 -15.84 -23.88
CA SER A 45 -10.77 -16.04 -23.57
C SER A 45 -11.38 -14.90 -22.73
N LEU A 46 -10.55 -14.11 -22.10
CA LEU A 46 -10.97 -12.99 -21.24
C LEU A 46 -10.53 -11.64 -21.80
N VAL A 47 -9.30 -11.55 -22.33
CA VAL A 47 -8.79 -10.32 -22.92
C VAL A 47 -9.62 -9.95 -24.14
N GLY A 48 -10.12 -8.72 -24.18
CA GLY A 48 -10.99 -8.23 -25.24
C GLY A 48 -12.49 -8.49 -25.01
N THR A 49 -12.87 -9.11 -23.89
CA THR A 49 -14.27 -9.31 -23.50
C THR A 49 -14.67 -8.37 -22.36
N SER A 50 -15.96 -8.03 -22.30
CA SER A 50 -16.50 -7.26 -21.18
C SER A 50 -16.77 -8.20 -20.00
N VAL A 51 -15.82 -8.24 -19.06
CA VAL A 51 -15.97 -9.06 -17.85
C VAL A 51 -16.39 -8.15 -16.69
N PRO A 52 -17.55 -8.42 -16.04
CA PRO A 52 -17.95 -7.64 -14.87
C PRO A 52 -16.99 -7.89 -13.70
N ALA A 53 -16.70 -6.84 -12.94
CA ALA A 53 -15.89 -6.96 -11.73
C ALA A 53 -16.65 -7.78 -10.67
N LEU A 54 -15.94 -8.68 -9.99
CA LEU A 54 -16.52 -9.62 -9.03
C LEU A 54 -17.15 -8.94 -7.80
N ASP A 55 -16.66 -7.77 -7.44
CA ASP A 55 -17.03 -7.00 -6.25
C ASP A 55 -18.18 -5.99 -6.49
N ILE A 56 -18.66 -5.86 -7.72
CA ILE A 56 -19.77 -4.95 -8.04
C ILE A 56 -21.05 -5.28 -7.25
N PRO A 57 -21.49 -6.54 -7.16
CA PRO A 57 -22.73 -6.86 -6.44
C PRO A 57 -22.71 -6.40 -4.98
N GLU A 58 -21.60 -6.60 -4.28
CA GLU A 58 -21.44 -6.19 -2.88
C GLU A 58 -21.38 -4.67 -2.73
N LYS A 59 -20.75 -3.98 -3.68
CA LYS A 59 -20.66 -2.52 -3.69
C LYS A 59 -22.02 -1.84 -3.92
N VAL A 60 -22.84 -2.39 -4.82
CA VAL A 60 -24.12 -1.76 -5.15
C VAL A 60 -25.24 -2.09 -4.18
N ASN A 61 -25.15 -3.19 -3.43
CA ASN A 61 -26.13 -3.56 -2.41
C ASN A 61 -25.73 -3.13 -0.99
N GLY A 62 -24.55 -2.52 -0.82
CA GLY A 62 -24.05 -2.02 0.45
C GLY A 62 -23.49 -3.08 1.41
N THR A 63 -23.24 -4.30 0.93
CA THR A 63 -22.65 -5.38 1.76
C THR A 63 -21.10 -5.42 1.68
N ALA A 64 -20.50 -4.65 0.77
CA ALA A 64 -19.05 -4.55 0.66
C ALA A 64 -18.43 -4.03 1.97
N ARG A 65 -17.40 -4.73 2.44
CA ARG A 65 -16.67 -4.34 3.64
C ARG A 65 -15.30 -3.77 3.26
N TYR A 66 -15.02 -2.57 3.75
CA TYR A 66 -13.77 -1.85 3.53
C TYR A 66 -12.94 -1.81 4.80
N GLY A 67 -11.68 -1.39 4.68
CA GLY A 67 -10.80 -1.25 5.84
C GLY A 67 -11.35 -0.33 6.95
N ILE A 68 -12.12 0.70 6.57
CA ILE A 68 -12.76 1.61 7.51
C ILE A 68 -13.91 0.94 8.30
N ASP A 69 -14.48 -0.14 7.79
CA ASP A 69 -15.57 -0.89 8.41
C ASP A 69 -15.08 -2.01 9.34
N VAL A 70 -13.76 -2.19 9.42
CA VAL A 70 -13.17 -3.20 10.28
C VAL A 70 -13.24 -2.75 11.73
N PHE A 71 -13.82 -3.60 12.56
CA PHE A 71 -13.89 -3.40 14.01
C PHE A 71 -13.39 -4.66 14.72
N VAL A 72 -12.50 -4.46 15.69
CA VAL A 72 -12.04 -5.53 16.60
C VAL A 72 -12.16 -5.05 18.06
N PRO A 73 -12.42 -5.95 19.02
CA PRO A 73 -12.46 -5.57 20.43
C PRO A 73 -11.18 -4.86 20.88
N ASN A 74 -11.33 -3.80 21.65
CA ASN A 74 -10.21 -2.95 22.13
C ASN A 74 -9.39 -2.28 21.03
N MET A 75 -9.97 -2.08 19.85
CA MET A 75 -9.32 -1.35 18.76
C MET A 75 -9.06 0.10 19.16
N VAL A 76 -7.88 0.60 18.85
CA VAL A 76 -7.56 2.02 18.93
C VAL A 76 -7.47 2.61 17.51
N TYR A 77 -7.81 3.88 17.42
CA TYR A 77 -7.74 4.63 16.17
C TYR A 77 -6.46 5.44 16.12
N GLY A 78 -5.81 5.44 14.98
CA GLY A 78 -4.60 6.21 14.73
C GLY A 78 -4.84 7.36 13.75
N ARG A 79 -4.37 8.56 14.10
CA ARG A 79 -4.33 9.69 13.19
C ARG A 79 -2.91 10.17 13.00
N ILE A 80 -2.45 10.20 11.74
CA ILE A 80 -1.11 10.71 11.41
C ILE A 80 -1.08 12.23 11.62
N VAL A 81 -0.06 12.69 12.36
CA VAL A 81 0.30 14.11 12.42
C VAL A 81 1.04 14.47 11.14
N PRO A 82 0.54 15.42 10.34
CA PRO A 82 1.14 15.77 9.06
C PRO A 82 2.60 16.22 9.20
N TRP A 83 3.44 15.69 8.35
CA TRP A 83 4.83 16.11 8.24
C TRP A 83 5.00 17.30 7.26
N PRO A 84 6.00 18.16 7.46
CA PRO A 84 6.15 19.39 6.69
C PRO A 84 6.69 19.17 5.28
N THR A 85 7.28 18.01 5.00
CA THR A 85 7.82 17.64 3.67
C THR A 85 7.42 16.22 3.33
N ARG A 86 7.12 15.95 2.07
CA ARG A 86 6.63 14.63 1.63
C ARG A 86 7.58 13.48 1.96
N PHE A 87 8.88 13.70 1.85
CA PHE A 87 9.91 12.70 2.08
C PHE A 87 11.07 13.29 2.91
N GLY A 88 11.63 12.45 3.78
CA GLY A 88 12.84 12.76 4.53
C GLY A 88 12.63 13.59 5.79
N ALA A 89 11.40 13.94 6.16
CA ALA A 89 11.13 14.58 7.45
C ALA A 89 11.26 13.57 8.60
N VAL A 90 11.95 13.97 9.67
CA VAL A 90 12.15 13.14 10.87
C VAL A 90 11.72 13.92 12.12
N PRO A 91 10.88 13.37 13.00
CA PRO A 91 10.51 14.05 14.23
C PRO A 91 11.68 14.07 15.21
N LYS A 92 12.12 15.28 15.60
CA LYS A 92 13.14 15.49 16.64
C LYS A 92 12.53 15.40 18.03
N LYS A 93 11.39 16.08 18.21
CA LYS A 93 10.69 16.15 19.49
C LYS A 93 9.19 16.15 19.22
N VAL A 94 8.46 15.37 20.02
CA VAL A 94 7.02 15.34 20.04
C VAL A 94 6.53 15.83 21.41
N ASP A 95 5.66 16.82 21.40
CA ASP A 95 5.00 17.33 22.59
C ASP A 95 3.50 17.02 22.49
N ASP A 96 3.05 16.07 23.29
CA ASP A 96 1.67 15.61 23.39
C ASP A 96 0.92 16.17 24.60
N SER A 97 1.51 17.14 25.32
CA SER A 97 0.93 17.66 26.57
C SER A 97 -0.49 18.19 26.39
N ALA A 98 -0.77 18.89 25.28
CA ALA A 98 -2.11 19.37 24.98
C ALA A 98 -3.08 18.23 24.60
N ALA A 99 -2.57 17.16 23.97
CA ALA A 99 -3.37 15.99 23.59
C ALA A 99 -3.85 15.20 24.82
N LYS A 100 -3.08 15.19 25.91
CA LYS A 100 -3.44 14.51 27.18
C LYS A 100 -4.72 15.03 27.84
N ALA A 101 -5.12 16.26 27.50
CA ALA A 101 -6.38 16.84 28.00
C ALA A 101 -7.62 16.43 27.18
N ILE A 102 -7.43 15.67 26.10
CA ILE A 102 -8.51 15.24 25.20
C ILE A 102 -9.06 13.91 25.72
N ASP A 103 -10.36 13.88 25.94
CA ASP A 103 -11.07 12.67 26.34
C ASP A 103 -10.93 11.58 25.28
N GLY A 104 -10.60 10.35 25.72
CA GLY A 104 -10.31 9.22 24.86
C GLY A 104 -8.92 9.24 24.18
N TYR A 105 -8.01 10.14 24.57
CA TYR A 105 -6.63 10.07 24.12
C TYR A 105 -5.90 8.88 24.77
N VAL A 106 -5.24 8.07 23.96
CA VAL A 106 -4.53 6.86 24.41
C VAL A 106 -3.01 7.08 24.45
N GLY A 107 -2.46 7.76 23.47
CA GLY A 107 -1.01 7.96 23.39
C GLY A 107 -0.51 8.40 22.01
N VAL A 108 0.80 8.39 21.87
CA VAL A 108 1.46 8.70 20.60
C VAL A 108 2.41 7.58 20.20
N TYR A 109 2.38 7.19 18.95
CA TYR A 109 3.36 6.31 18.34
C TYR A 109 4.27 7.11 17.43
N VAL A 110 5.59 6.91 17.58
CA VAL A 110 6.60 7.57 16.76
C VAL A 110 7.44 6.51 16.07
N SER A 111 7.30 6.41 14.76
CA SER A 111 8.19 5.59 13.93
C SER A 111 9.43 6.41 13.59
N ARG A 112 10.61 5.89 13.94
CA ARG A 112 11.90 6.54 13.66
C ARG A 112 12.77 5.74 12.70
N GLU A 113 12.29 4.60 12.23
CA GLU A 113 13.20 3.56 11.73
C GLU A 113 13.37 3.49 10.21
N ASP A 114 12.68 4.28 9.42
CA ASP A 114 12.90 4.12 7.99
C ASP A 114 13.83 5.19 7.43
N LYS A 115 15.12 4.87 7.43
CA LYS A 115 16.15 5.62 6.69
C LYS A 115 16.17 5.26 5.21
N THR A 116 15.37 4.31 4.76
CA THR A 116 15.27 3.93 3.36
C THR A 116 14.37 4.93 2.62
N ALA A 117 14.98 5.72 1.89
CA ALA A 117 14.67 6.67 0.81
C ALA A 117 13.21 7.03 0.45
N VAL A 118 12.19 6.29 0.82
CA VAL A 118 10.82 6.50 0.34
C VAL A 118 9.85 6.90 1.44
N ASN A 119 10.15 6.61 2.70
CA ASN A 119 9.23 6.83 3.80
C ASN A 119 9.75 7.86 4.79
N SER A 120 8.91 8.82 5.09
CA SER A 120 9.08 9.71 6.22
C SER A 120 8.81 8.94 7.52
N SER A 121 9.49 9.31 8.60
CA SER A 121 9.11 8.85 9.94
C SER A 121 7.70 9.33 10.27
N TYR A 122 6.93 8.52 11.00
CA TYR A 122 5.54 8.83 11.33
C TYR A 122 5.38 9.21 12.78
N VAL A 123 4.52 10.20 13.03
CA VAL A 123 3.94 10.49 14.33
C VAL A 123 2.46 10.22 14.23
N ILE A 124 1.94 9.31 15.06
CA ILE A 124 0.54 8.88 15.03
C ILE A 124 -0.05 9.13 16.41
N ALA A 125 -1.07 9.99 16.47
CA ALA A 125 -1.89 10.13 17.65
C ALA A 125 -2.86 8.95 17.76
N LEU A 126 -2.96 8.35 18.94
CA LEU A 126 -3.83 7.21 19.22
C LEU A 126 -4.98 7.65 20.11
N GLY A 127 -6.19 7.20 19.79
CA GLY A 127 -7.39 7.47 20.54
C GLY A 127 -8.33 6.27 20.58
N GLU A 128 -9.19 6.22 21.59
CA GLU A 128 -10.27 5.23 21.74
C GLU A 128 -11.33 5.35 20.63
N THR A 129 -11.43 6.54 20.05
CA THR A 129 -12.29 6.84 18.91
C THR A 129 -11.49 7.57 17.84
N TYR A 130 -11.95 7.48 16.59
CA TYR A 130 -11.34 8.25 15.51
C TYR A 130 -11.33 9.76 15.81
N TRP A 131 -12.40 10.26 16.44
CA TRP A 131 -12.54 11.67 16.78
C TRP A 131 -11.55 12.12 17.87
N ALA A 132 -11.31 11.27 18.86
CA ALA A 132 -10.28 11.53 19.88
C ALA A 132 -8.88 11.57 19.24
N ALA A 133 -8.56 10.62 18.36
CA ALA A 133 -7.29 10.59 17.64
C ALA A 133 -7.09 11.82 16.74
N GLU A 134 -8.14 12.27 16.03
CA GLU A 134 -8.12 13.46 15.18
C GLU A 134 -7.83 14.74 15.98
N LYS A 135 -8.57 14.96 17.07
CA LYS A 135 -8.35 16.10 17.97
C LYS A 135 -6.96 16.06 18.59
N ALA A 136 -6.50 14.87 19.01
CA ALA A 136 -5.19 14.70 19.59
C ALA A 136 -4.09 15.03 18.60
N ALA A 137 -4.19 14.55 17.35
CA ALA A 137 -3.23 14.87 16.30
C ALA A 137 -3.15 16.39 16.02
N ALA A 138 -4.30 17.07 16.01
CA ALA A 138 -4.36 18.53 15.81
C ALA A 138 -3.76 19.31 16.99
N ALA A 139 -3.81 18.79 18.21
CA ALA A 139 -3.28 19.41 19.42
C ALA A 139 -1.78 19.17 19.64
N MET A 140 -1.20 18.14 19.00
CA MET A 140 0.22 17.81 19.12
C MET A 140 1.11 18.85 18.47
N LYS A 141 2.27 19.09 19.07
CA LYS A 141 3.34 19.90 18.52
C LYS A 141 4.54 19.01 18.21
N VAL A 142 4.97 19.03 16.97
CA VAL A 142 6.12 18.24 16.54
C VAL A 142 7.20 19.16 15.99
N ASP A 143 8.40 19.06 16.56
CA ASP A 143 9.59 19.66 15.98
C ASP A 143 10.20 18.69 14.97
N TRP A 144 10.20 19.10 13.72
CA TRP A 144 10.64 18.27 12.60
C TRP A 144 12.01 18.70 12.08
N ASP A 145 12.89 17.72 11.87
CA ASP A 145 13.90 17.86 10.84
C ASP A 145 13.24 17.73 9.48
N LYS A 146 13.24 18.79 8.70
CA LYS A 146 12.57 18.80 7.38
C LYS A 146 13.31 18.04 6.29
N GLY A 147 14.57 17.61 6.60
CA GLY A 147 15.40 16.86 5.68
C GLY A 147 15.84 17.64 4.43
N PRO A 148 16.42 16.94 3.43
CA PRO A 148 16.98 17.57 2.24
C PRO A 148 15.91 18.22 1.34
N ASN A 149 14.67 17.77 1.42
CA ASN A 149 13.58 18.22 0.54
C ASN A 149 12.82 19.46 1.03
N GLN A 150 13.31 20.12 2.09
CA GLN A 150 12.62 21.26 2.71
C GLN A 150 12.37 22.45 1.75
N LYS A 151 13.14 22.57 0.67
CA LYS A 151 13.03 23.63 -0.33
C LYS A 151 12.25 23.20 -1.58
N VAL A 152 11.82 21.93 -1.65
CA VAL A 152 11.07 21.44 -2.80
C VAL A 152 9.64 21.94 -2.73
N SER A 153 9.16 22.55 -3.81
CA SER A 153 7.80 23.06 -3.99
C SER A 153 7.24 22.57 -5.32
N SER A 154 5.92 22.71 -5.49
CA SER A 154 5.28 22.42 -6.77
C SER A 154 5.90 23.23 -7.92
N ASP A 155 6.21 24.51 -7.68
CA ASP A 155 6.84 25.37 -8.69
C ASP A 155 8.24 24.88 -9.05
N SER A 156 9.04 24.45 -8.05
CA SER A 156 10.39 23.93 -8.31
C SER A 156 10.33 22.62 -9.10
N ILE A 157 9.37 21.75 -8.83
CA ILE A 157 9.15 20.51 -9.56
C ILE A 157 8.73 20.80 -11.01
N LEU A 158 7.76 21.69 -11.20
CA LEU A 158 7.31 22.10 -12.53
C LEU A 158 8.40 22.78 -13.35
N LYS A 159 9.19 23.63 -12.70
CA LYS A 159 10.35 24.25 -13.36
C LYS A 159 11.35 23.18 -13.81
N TYR A 160 11.72 22.27 -12.90
CA TYR A 160 12.62 21.17 -13.24
C TYR A 160 12.10 20.33 -14.41
N ALA A 161 10.83 19.95 -14.40
CA ALA A 161 10.21 19.16 -15.46
C ALA A 161 10.25 19.90 -16.81
N ARG A 162 9.94 21.21 -16.83
CA ARG A 162 10.00 22.04 -18.06
C ARG A 162 11.42 22.20 -18.57
N ASP A 163 12.40 22.33 -17.69
CA ASP A 163 13.80 22.44 -18.09
C ASP A 163 14.33 21.11 -18.61
N ALA A 164 13.95 19.99 -17.99
CA ALA A 164 14.29 18.64 -18.46
C ALA A 164 13.68 18.35 -19.85
N GLN A 165 12.49 18.81 -20.16
CA GLN A 165 11.89 18.66 -21.51
C GLN A 165 12.70 19.34 -22.62
N LYS A 166 13.48 20.37 -22.29
CA LYS A 166 14.33 21.07 -23.27
C LYS A 166 15.68 20.38 -23.51
N ASP A 167 16.04 19.44 -22.64
CA ASP A 167 17.27 18.68 -22.73
C ASP A 167 17.00 17.28 -23.30
N PRO A 168 17.40 17.01 -24.57
CA PRO A 168 17.18 15.72 -25.20
C PRO A 168 17.86 14.55 -24.47
N SER A 169 18.88 14.83 -23.65
CA SER A 169 19.62 13.80 -22.91
C SER A 169 18.94 13.40 -21.59
N SER A 170 17.94 14.14 -21.13
CA SER A 170 17.24 13.89 -19.86
C SER A 170 16.06 12.92 -19.96
N GLY A 171 15.76 12.41 -21.14
CA GLY A 171 14.65 11.49 -21.41
C GLY A 171 14.99 10.03 -21.12
N PHE A 172 13.97 9.24 -20.74
CA PHE A 172 14.05 7.78 -20.80
C PHE A 172 13.77 7.31 -22.21
N THR A 173 14.67 6.53 -22.78
CA THR A 173 14.39 5.74 -23.99
C THR A 173 13.80 4.39 -23.54
N TRP A 174 12.62 4.08 -24.06
CA TRP A 174 11.93 2.79 -23.87
C TRP A 174 12.44 1.79 -24.91
#